data_eed0b7f8d2df99a52e72b8bfb70efece
#
_entry.id   eed0b7f8d2df99a52e72b8bfb70efece
#
_cell.length_a   1.000
_cell.length_b   1.000
_cell.length_c   1.000
_cell.angle_alpha   90.00
_cell.angle_beta   90.00
_cell.angle_gamma   90.00
#
_symmetry.space_group_name_H-M   'P 1'
#
loop_
_entity.id
_entity.type
_entity.pdbx_description
1 polymer ?
#
loop_
_entity_poly.entity_id
_entity_poly.type
_entity_poly.pdbx_seq_one_letter_code
_entity_poly.pdbx_strand_id
1 'polypeptide(L)'
;DPGIPIPEPAQQVHGISTEYARQHGRPLEQVVTEVAQVLEACGRAQVPVVIYNASFDLPLLDHHLTRLGLPTIRERVEFLPVIDPLVLDRALDRYRRGKRTLGALAEFYQVRGEDNLHDALVDVRQTIAVLRALGAAYPQLGQMDLRQLQDYQRDQHREWAQHFNQFLQSKGRNPDVNEEWLA
;
A
#
# COMPACT_ATOMS: atom_id res chain seq x y z
N ASP A 1 1.75 19.18 -5.54
CA ASP A 1 2.34 19.39 -6.87
C ASP A 1 3.63 18.58 -7.00
N PRO A 2 3.73 17.64 -7.97
CA PRO A 2 4.93 16.82 -8.16
C PRO A 2 6.10 17.59 -8.82
N GLY A 3 5.89 18.83 -9.25
CA GLY A 3 6.88 19.65 -9.96
C GLY A 3 7.16 19.21 -11.41
N ILE A 4 6.50 18.16 -11.89
CA ILE A 4 6.60 17.63 -13.25
C ILE A 4 5.20 17.49 -13.86
N PRO A 5 5.09 17.43 -15.22
CA PRO A 5 3.80 17.17 -15.85
C PRO A 5 3.19 15.82 -15.39
N ILE A 6 1.93 15.82 -15.05
CA ILE A 6 1.16 14.60 -14.72
C ILE A 6 0.77 13.93 -16.05
N PRO A 7 1.14 12.65 -16.29
CA PRO A 7 0.79 11.96 -17.52
C PRO A 7 -0.74 11.85 -17.72
N GLU A 8 -1.18 12.00 -18.97
CA GLU A 8 -2.62 11.96 -19.29
C GLU A 8 -3.34 10.70 -18.78
N PRO A 9 -2.78 9.47 -18.88
CA PRO A 9 -3.43 8.29 -18.30
C PRO A 9 -3.67 8.39 -16.79
N ALA A 10 -2.75 9.04 -16.04
CA ALA A 10 -2.93 9.25 -14.61
C ALA A 10 -4.03 10.28 -14.34
N GLN A 11 -4.07 11.39 -15.13
CA GLN A 11 -5.13 12.40 -15.03
C GLN A 11 -6.52 11.79 -15.27
N GLN A 12 -6.64 10.85 -16.21
CA GLN A 12 -7.89 10.14 -16.49
C GLN A 12 -8.35 9.27 -15.32
N VAL A 13 -7.43 8.77 -14.50
CA VAL A 13 -7.75 7.94 -13.33
C VAL A 13 -8.22 8.77 -12.13
N HIS A 14 -7.46 9.79 -11.74
CA HIS A 14 -7.73 10.55 -10.51
C HIS A 14 -8.30 11.95 -10.74
N GLY A 15 -8.48 12.38 -12.00
CA GLY A 15 -9.11 13.67 -12.35
C GLY A 15 -8.25 14.91 -12.07
N ILE A 16 -6.98 14.78 -11.66
CA ILE A 16 -6.11 15.90 -11.32
C ILE A 16 -5.22 16.24 -12.51
N SER A 17 -5.42 17.41 -13.11
CA SER A 17 -4.54 17.91 -14.18
C SER A 17 -3.26 18.50 -13.61
N THR A 18 -2.23 18.60 -14.47
CA THR A 18 -0.96 19.29 -14.11
C THR A 18 -1.22 20.72 -13.66
N GLU A 19 -2.10 21.43 -14.36
CA GLU A 19 -2.44 22.81 -14.04
C GLU A 19 -3.13 22.93 -12.68
N TYR A 20 -4.10 22.05 -12.41
CA TYR A 20 -4.77 22.00 -11.12
C TYR A 20 -3.79 21.71 -9.97
N ALA A 21 -2.87 20.74 -10.16
CA ALA A 21 -1.86 20.41 -9.17
C ALA A 21 -0.92 21.58 -8.87
N ARG A 22 -0.53 22.37 -9.89
CA ARG A 22 0.31 23.56 -9.71
C ARG A 22 -0.39 24.68 -8.96
N GLN A 23 -1.69 24.86 -9.18
CA GLN A 23 -2.47 25.95 -8.56
C GLN A 23 -2.88 25.62 -7.12
N HIS A 24 -3.16 24.36 -6.80
CA HIS A 24 -3.76 23.95 -5.53
C HIS A 24 -2.89 22.99 -4.74
N GLY A 25 -1.90 22.35 -5.38
CA GLY A 25 -1.01 21.40 -4.75
C GLY A 25 0.07 22.09 -3.90
N ARG A 26 0.53 21.35 -2.90
CA ARG A 26 1.68 21.75 -2.09
C ARG A 26 2.96 21.17 -2.70
N PRO A 27 4.12 21.82 -2.52
CA PRO A 27 5.40 21.28 -3.00
C PRO A 27 5.64 19.84 -2.51
N LEU A 28 6.07 18.96 -3.41
CA LEU A 28 6.31 17.55 -3.11
C LEU A 28 7.22 17.34 -1.89
N GLU A 29 8.29 18.12 -1.76
CA GLU A 29 9.23 18.05 -0.62
C GLU A 29 8.53 18.27 0.72
N GLN A 30 7.63 19.24 0.81
CA GLN A 30 6.87 19.50 2.04
C GLN A 30 5.96 18.32 2.38
N VAL A 31 5.23 17.81 1.38
CA VAL A 31 4.29 16.70 1.57
C VAL A 31 5.03 15.42 1.97
N VAL A 32 6.10 15.08 1.27
CA VAL A 32 6.94 13.91 1.58
C VAL A 32 7.51 13.99 3.00
N THR A 33 7.99 15.17 3.39
CA THR A 33 8.54 15.39 4.75
C THR A 33 7.47 15.21 5.82
N GLU A 34 6.28 15.78 5.63
CA GLU A 34 5.17 15.65 6.58
C GLU A 34 4.65 14.21 6.69
N VAL A 35 4.51 13.52 5.57
CA VAL A 35 4.11 12.10 5.57
C VAL A 35 5.14 11.28 6.34
N ALA A 36 6.44 11.49 6.10
CA ALA A 36 7.49 10.79 6.82
C ALA A 36 7.44 11.06 8.34
N GLN A 37 7.16 12.30 8.75
CA GLN A 37 7.00 12.66 10.18
C GLN A 37 5.79 11.96 10.81
N VAL A 38 4.67 11.87 10.10
CA VAL A 38 3.48 11.14 10.58
C VAL A 38 3.79 9.66 10.74
N LEU A 39 4.43 9.02 9.75
CA LEU A 39 4.81 7.61 9.83
C LEU A 39 5.83 7.36 10.97
N GLU A 40 6.79 8.26 11.15
CA GLU A 40 7.72 8.23 12.28
C GLU A 40 6.98 8.27 13.61
N ALA A 41 6.00 9.16 13.77
CA ALA A 41 5.19 9.25 14.98
C ALA A 41 4.36 7.96 15.18
N CYS A 42 3.79 7.39 14.13
CA CYS A 42 3.07 6.10 14.19
C CYS A 42 4.02 4.98 14.67
N GLY A 43 5.22 4.89 14.10
CA GLY A 43 6.21 3.89 14.50
C GLY A 43 6.62 4.02 15.96
N ARG A 44 6.91 5.24 16.43
CA ARG A 44 7.26 5.52 17.84
C ARG A 44 6.12 5.19 18.81
N ALA A 45 4.89 5.48 18.41
CA ALA A 45 3.68 5.20 19.21
C ALA A 45 3.16 3.77 19.05
N GLN A 46 3.78 2.96 18.19
CA GLN A 46 3.31 1.61 17.82
C GLN A 46 1.85 1.60 17.33
N VAL A 47 1.45 2.65 16.62
CA VAL A 47 0.14 2.75 15.96
C VAL A 47 0.25 2.14 14.56
N PRO A 48 -0.54 1.11 14.23
CA PRO A 48 -0.45 0.48 12.92
C PRO A 48 -0.93 1.41 11.79
N VAL A 49 -0.18 1.39 10.69
CA VAL A 49 -0.52 2.10 9.46
C VAL A 49 -1.11 1.09 8.46
N VAL A 50 -2.31 1.37 7.99
CA VAL A 50 -2.99 0.50 7.02
C VAL A 50 -2.74 1.04 5.62
N ILE A 51 -2.06 0.25 4.78
CA ILE A 51 -1.71 0.64 3.41
C ILE A 51 -2.08 -0.51 2.48
N TYR A 52 -2.95 -0.26 1.49
CA TYR A 52 -3.27 -1.24 0.47
C TYR A 52 -2.17 -1.29 -0.59
N ASN A 53 -1.51 -2.43 -0.74
CA ASN A 53 -0.35 -2.61 -1.61
C ASN A 53 0.90 -1.80 -1.16
N ALA A 54 1.22 -1.91 0.12
CA ALA A 54 2.29 -1.14 0.77
C ALA A 54 3.67 -1.29 0.10
N SER A 55 3.91 -2.38 -0.63
CA SER A 55 5.11 -2.61 -1.44
C SER A 55 5.29 -1.62 -2.60
N PHE A 56 4.28 -0.79 -2.88
CA PHE A 56 4.39 0.31 -3.84
C PHE A 56 4.64 1.65 -3.14
N ASP A 57 3.83 1.99 -2.14
CA ASP A 57 3.81 3.33 -1.54
C ASP A 57 5.04 3.61 -0.66
N LEU A 58 5.46 2.64 0.16
CA LEU A 58 6.59 2.86 1.07
C LEU A 58 7.94 2.95 0.37
N PRO A 59 8.29 2.07 -0.59
CA PRO A 59 9.50 2.24 -1.38
C PRO A 59 9.50 3.54 -2.20
N LEU A 60 8.34 3.96 -2.74
CA LEU A 60 8.22 5.23 -3.45
C LEU A 60 8.49 6.42 -2.53
N LEU A 61 7.96 6.40 -1.31
CA LEU A 61 8.22 7.43 -0.31
C LEU A 61 9.72 7.47 0.06
N ASP A 62 10.33 6.32 0.34
CA ASP A 62 11.76 6.22 0.68
C ASP A 62 12.66 6.67 -0.49
N HIS A 63 12.26 6.39 -1.73
CA HIS A 63 12.94 6.92 -2.91
C HIS A 63 12.92 8.47 -2.94
N HIS A 64 11.76 9.08 -2.68
CA HIS A 64 11.67 10.55 -2.63
C HIS A 64 12.46 11.14 -1.46
N LEU A 65 12.41 10.54 -0.27
CA LEU A 65 13.21 10.95 0.88
C LEU A 65 14.71 10.94 0.55
N THR A 66 15.20 9.83 -0.04
CA THR A 66 16.59 9.68 -0.46
C THR A 66 17.00 10.77 -1.46
N ARG A 67 16.16 11.04 -2.46
CA ARG A 67 16.43 12.12 -3.45
C ARG A 67 16.50 13.52 -2.84
N LEU A 68 15.79 13.73 -1.72
CA LEU A 68 15.82 14.99 -0.96
C LEU A 68 16.96 15.04 0.07
N GLY A 69 17.79 13.99 0.15
CA GLY A 69 18.83 13.88 1.18
C GLY A 69 18.28 13.71 2.59
N LEU A 70 17.05 13.22 2.73
CA LEU A 70 16.37 12.98 4.00
C LEU A 70 16.46 11.50 4.38
N PRO A 71 16.47 11.18 5.70
CA PRO A 71 16.44 9.80 6.17
C PRO A 71 15.18 9.07 5.68
N THR A 72 15.33 7.82 5.25
CA THR A 72 14.24 6.91 4.92
C THR A 72 13.40 6.55 6.15
N ILE A 73 12.24 5.94 5.97
CA ILE A 73 11.39 5.53 7.10
C ILE A 73 12.13 4.54 8.01
N ARG A 74 12.90 3.61 7.44
CA ARG A 74 13.69 2.63 8.21
C ARG A 74 14.81 3.27 9.05
N GLU A 75 15.35 4.40 8.59
CA GLU A 75 16.35 5.16 9.35
C GLU A 75 15.74 6.03 10.45
N ARG A 76 14.43 6.35 10.36
CA ARG A 76 13.70 7.17 11.34
C ARG A 76 13.15 6.36 12.50
N VAL A 77 12.68 5.14 12.24
CA VAL A 77 12.08 4.28 13.26
C VAL A 77 12.55 2.85 13.10
N GLU A 78 12.81 2.19 14.21
CA GLU A 78 13.20 0.78 14.25
C GLU A 78 12.10 -0.14 13.73
N PHE A 79 10.83 0.20 14.02
CA PHE A 79 9.68 -0.60 13.63
C PHE A 79 8.48 0.30 13.31
N LEU A 80 8.01 0.25 12.07
CA LEU A 80 6.73 0.81 11.64
C LEU A 80 5.75 -0.35 11.47
N PRO A 81 4.71 -0.47 12.31
CA PRO A 81 3.70 -1.50 12.12
C PRO A 81 2.87 -1.22 10.87
N VAL A 82 3.00 -2.06 9.84
CA VAL A 82 2.25 -1.94 8.58
C VAL A 82 1.26 -3.10 8.47
N ILE A 83 0.02 -2.78 8.10
CA ILE A 83 -1.00 -3.78 7.76
C ILE A 83 -1.42 -3.57 6.31
N ASP A 84 -1.21 -4.55 5.46
CA ASP A 84 -1.55 -4.53 4.04
C ASP A 84 -2.68 -5.52 3.74
N PRO A 85 -3.92 -5.03 3.54
CA PRO A 85 -5.05 -5.91 3.25
C PRO A 85 -4.87 -6.76 1.98
N LEU A 86 -4.09 -6.30 0.99
CA LEU A 86 -3.81 -7.07 -0.22
C LEU A 86 -2.94 -8.30 0.06
N VAL A 87 -1.90 -8.14 0.88
CA VAL A 87 -1.01 -9.24 1.27
C VAL A 87 -1.78 -10.25 2.11
N LEU A 88 -2.57 -9.76 3.08
CA LEU A 88 -3.41 -10.62 3.92
C LEU A 88 -4.45 -11.40 3.10
N ASP A 89 -5.15 -10.75 2.17
CA ASP A 89 -6.12 -11.42 1.29
C ASP A 89 -5.45 -12.49 0.41
N ARG A 90 -4.27 -12.20 -0.13
CA ARG A 90 -3.49 -13.20 -0.91
C ARG A 90 -3.08 -14.40 -0.08
N ALA A 91 -2.69 -14.19 1.17
CA ALA A 91 -2.27 -15.23 2.10
C ALA A 91 -3.43 -16.14 2.53
N LEU A 92 -4.57 -15.54 2.87
CA LEU A 92 -5.70 -16.23 3.50
C LEU A 92 -6.63 -16.88 2.47
N ASP A 93 -6.73 -16.30 1.26
CA ASP A 93 -7.55 -16.82 0.18
C ASP A 93 -6.72 -16.97 -1.12
N ARG A 94 -5.67 -17.78 -1.02
CA ARG A 94 -4.65 -17.96 -2.06
C ARG A 94 -5.23 -18.35 -3.42
N TYR A 95 -6.27 -19.15 -3.46
CA TYR A 95 -6.82 -19.74 -4.68
C TYR A 95 -8.05 -19.00 -5.23
N ARG A 96 -8.45 -17.90 -4.58
CA ARG A 96 -9.57 -17.10 -5.07
C ARG A 96 -9.29 -16.56 -6.47
N ARG A 97 -10.20 -16.82 -7.36
CA ARG A 97 -10.14 -16.30 -8.74
C ARG A 97 -10.57 -14.84 -8.79
N GLY A 98 -10.06 -14.13 -9.78
CA GLY A 98 -10.44 -12.74 -10.05
C GLY A 98 -9.38 -11.73 -9.66
N LYS A 99 -9.74 -10.45 -9.84
CA LYS A 99 -8.86 -9.33 -9.52
C LYS A 99 -8.75 -9.13 -7.99
N ARG A 100 -7.62 -8.58 -7.59
CA ARG A 100 -7.36 -8.20 -6.18
C ARG A 100 -7.06 -6.69 -6.09
N THR A 101 -7.83 -5.89 -6.83
CA THR A 101 -7.86 -4.43 -6.63
C THR A 101 -8.68 -4.11 -5.39
N LEU A 102 -8.51 -2.93 -4.80
CA LEU A 102 -9.27 -2.49 -3.62
C LEU A 102 -10.78 -2.61 -3.86
N GLY A 103 -11.28 -2.13 -5.01
CA GLY A 103 -12.69 -2.25 -5.37
C GLY A 103 -13.17 -3.71 -5.48
N ALA A 104 -12.36 -4.61 -6.08
CA ALA A 104 -12.71 -6.02 -6.18
C ALA A 104 -12.74 -6.72 -4.82
N LEU A 105 -11.86 -6.34 -3.87
CA LEU A 105 -11.91 -6.84 -2.51
C LEU A 105 -13.14 -6.30 -1.75
N ALA A 106 -13.43 -5.03 -1.91
CA ALA A 106 -14.61 -4.42 -1.30
C ALA A 106 -15.91 -5.11 -1.75
N GLU A 107 -16.04 -5.41 -3.05
CA GLU A 107 -17.15 -6.16 -3.60
C GLU A 107 -17.20 -7.58 -3.01
N PHE A 108 -16.07 -8.30 -3.00
CA PHE A 108 -15.98 -9.66 -2.48
C PHE A 108 -16.37 -9.76 -1.00
N TYR A 109 -15.87 -8.84 -0.18
CA TYR A 109 -16.18 -8.77 1.26
C TYR A 109 -17.49 -8.03 1.57
N GLN A 110 -18.28 -7.66 0.54
CA GLN A 110 -19.55 -6.95 0.67
C GLN A 110 -19.44 -5.65 1.49
N VAL A 111 -18.31 -4.98 1.35
CA VAL A 111 -18.09 -3.65 1.91
C VAL A 111 -18.81 -2.64 1.01
N ARG A 112 -19.72 -1.85 1.56
CA ARG A 112 -20.38 -0.79 0.81
C ARG A 112 -19.33 0.24 0.37
N GLY A 113 -19.11 0.36 -0.95
CA GLY A 113 -18.31 1.42 -1.54
C GLY A 113 -19.07 2.75 -1.52
N GLU A 114 -18.34 3.85 -1.40
CA GLU A 114 -18.86 5.17 -1.76
C GLU A 114 -18.73 5.34 -3.28
N ASP A 115 -19.61 6.11 -3.92
CA ASP A 115 -19.74 6.18 -5.40
C ASP A 115 -18.57 6.88 -6.13
N ASN A 116 -17.59 7.44 -5.42
CA ASN A 116 -16.44 8.14 -5.98
C ASN A 116 -15.12 7.38 -5.73
N LEU A 117 -14.95 6.21 -6.36
CA LEU A 117 -13.65 5.53 -6.42
C LEU A 117 -12.62 6.47 -7.08
N HIS A 118 -11.40 6.52 -6.52
CA HIS A 118 -10.27 7.40 -6.86
C HIS A 118 -10.25 8.77 -6.17
N ASP A 119 -11.19 9.05 -5.26
CA ASP A 119 -10.97 10.03 -4.22
C ASP A 119 -10.11 9.40 -3.12
N ALA A 120 -8.98 9.99 -2.79
CA ALA A 120 -8.04 9.42 -1.82
C ALA A 120 -8.67 9.15 -0.45
N LEU A 121 -9.61 9.97 0.00
CA LEU A 121 -10.32 9.77 1.27
C LEU A 121 -11.27 8.57 1.21
N VAL A 122 -11.94 8.39 0.08
CA VAL A 122 -12.82 7.24 -0.17
C VAL A 122 -11.98 5.95 -0.17
N ASP A 123 -10.85 5.92 -0.87
CA ASP A 123 -9.95 4.77 -0.94
C ASP A 123 -9.39 4.41 0.44
N VAL A 124 -9.03 5.40 1.27
CA VAL A 124 -8.58 5.17 2.66
C VAL A 124 -9.68 4.53 3.50
N ARG A 125 -10.90 5.07 3.46
CA ARG A 125 -12.05 4.52 4.20
C ARG A 125 -12.38 3.10 3.75
N GLN A 126 -12.35 2.85 2.45
CA GLN A 126 -12.59 1.55 1.87
C GLN A 126 -11.51 0.54 2.28
N THR A 127 -10.24 0.96 2.30
CA THR A 127 -9.11 0.12 2.77
C THR A 127 -9.32 -0.32 4.22
N ILE A 128 -9.72 0.59 5.10
CA ILE A 128 -10.02 0.27 6.51
C ILE A 128 -11.23 -0.68 6.61
N ALA A 129 -12.27 -0.45 5.82
CA ALA A 129 -13.46 -1.27 5.83
C ALA A 129 -13.18 -2.70 5.30
N VAL A 130 -12.36 -2.84 4.26
CA VAL A 130 -11.86 -4.14 3.78
C VAL A 130 -11.03 -4.85 4.86
N LEU A 131 -10.12 -4.16 5.54
CA LEU A 131 -9.34 -4.75 6.63
C LEU A 131 -10.25 -5.26 7.77
N ARG A 132 -11.27 -4.50 8.14
CA ARG A 132 -12.26 -4.94 9.17
C ARG A 132 -13.02 -6.19 8.74
N ALA A 133 -13.44 -6.25 7.48
CA ALA A 133 -14.11 -7.41 6.91
C ALA A 133 -13.20 -8.65 6.86
N LEU A 134 -11.92 -8.47 6.51
CA LEU A 134 -10.89 -9.50 6.59
C LEU A 134 -10.72 -10.01 8.03
N GLY A 135 -10.59 -9.12 9.00
CA GLY A 135 -10.48 -9.50 10.42
C GLY A 135 -11.71 -10.27 10.94
N ALA A 136 -12.90 -9.92 10.44
CA ALA A 136 -14.13 -10.66 10.78
C ALA A 136 -14.18 -12.05 10.12
N ALA A 137 -13.74 -12.16 8.86
CA ALA A 137 -13.70 -13.43 8.12
C ALA A 137 -12.59 -14.38 8.62
N TYR A 138 -11.49 -13.81 9.11
CA TYR A 138 -10.28 -14.53 9.54
C TYR A 138 -9.85 -14.12 10.96
N PRO A 139 -10.57 -14.54 12.02
CA PRO A 139 -10.34 -14.10 13.41
C PRO A 139 -8.93 -14.40 13.94
N GLN A 140 -8.21 -15.37 13.34
CA GLN A 140 -6.84 -15.69 13.70
C GLN A 140 -5.86 -14.51 13.49
N LEU A 141 -6.19 -13.55 12.62
CA LEU A 141 -5.39 -12.33 12.46
C LEU A 141 -5.35 -11.49 13.74
N GLY A 142 -6.46 -11.44 14.48
CA GLY A 142 -6.55 -10.72 15.75
C GLY A 142 -5.84 -11.39 16.93
N GLN A 143 -5.29 -12.59 16.73
CA GLN A 143 -4.51 -13.31 17.74
C GLN A 143 -3.01 -13.00 17.66
N MET A 144 -2.58 -12.36 16.59
CA MET A 144 -1.20 -11.95 16.36
C MET A 144 -0.95 -10.55 16.95
N ASP A 145 0.17 -10.35 17.62
CA ASP A 145 0.64 -9.01 17.88
C ASP A 145 1.14 -8.33 16.58
N LEU A 146 1.44 -7.03 16.64
CA LEU A 146 1.81 -6.26 15.44
C LEU A 146 3.11 -6.76 14.78
N ARG A 147 4.08 -7.25 15.57
CA ARG A 147 5.33 -7.81 15.02
C ARG A 147 5.07 -9.15 14.35
N GLN A 148 4.33 -10.03 15.00
CA GLN A 148 3.92 -11.33 14.44
C GLN A 148 3.12 -11.16 13.15
N LEU A 149 2.17 -10.20 13.12
CA LEU A 149 1.37 -9.92 11.94
C LEU A 149 2.24 -9.37 10.78
N GLN A 150 3.22 -8.53 11.09
CA GLN A 150 4.14 -8.00 10.08
C GLN A 150 5.09 -9.06 9.55
N ASP A 151 5.63 -9.91 10.40
CA ASP A 151 6.45 -11.06 9.99
C ASP A 151 5.65 -12.03 9.13
N TYR A 152 4.41 -12.34 9.51
CA TYR A 152 3.50 -13.16 8.71
C TYR A 152 3.29 -12.55 7.31
N GLN A 153 2.98 -11.26 7.21
CA GLN A 153 2.79 -10.58 5.93
C GLN A 153 4.05 -10.62 5.06
N ARG A 154 5.22 -10.38 5.65
CA ARG A 154 6.50 -10.43 4.95
C ARG A 154 6.76 -11.81 4.34
N ASP A 155 6.55 -12.86 5.12
CA ASP A 155 6.80 -14.23 4.68
C ASP A 155 5.79 -14.66 3.60
N GLN A 156 4.52 -14.27 3.76
CA GLN A 156 3.47 -14.55 2.76
C GLN A 156 3.66 -13.75 1.47
N HIS A 157 4.13 -12.50 1.54
CA HIS A 157 4.49 -11.73 0.35
C HIS A 157 5.64 -12.39 -0.41
N ARG A 158 6.70 -12.79 0.28
CA ARG A 158 7.86 -13.47 -0.32
C ARG A 158 7.43 -14.77 -1.03
N GLU A 159 6.66 -15.61 -0.37
CA GLU A 159 6.15 -16.85 -0.97
C GLU A 159 5.32 -16.57 -2.23
N TRP A 160 4.42 -15.58 -2.15
CA TRP A 160 3.60 -15.18 -3.29
C TRP A 160 4.47 -14.65 -4.45
N ALA A 161 5.42 -13.77 -4.17
CA ALA A 161 6.30 -13.17 -5.18
C ALA A 161 7.13 -14.22 -5.91
N GLN A 162 7.70 -15.19 -5.17
CA GLN A 162 8.44 -16.29 -5.75
C GLN A 162 7.59 -17.14 -6.70
N HIS A 163 6.39 -17.53 -6.27
CA HIS A 163 5.48 -18.29 -7.13
C HIS A 163 5.03 -17.49 -8.36
N PHE A 164 4.78 -16.20 -8.18
CA PHE A 164 4.36 -15.35 -9.29
C PHE A 164 5.50 -15.11 -10.28
N ASN A 165 6.73 -14.93 -9.83
CA ASN A 165 7.91 -14.84 -10.67
C ASN A 165 8.15 -16.12 -11.47
N GLN A 166 7.99 -17.31 -10.85
CA GLN A 166 8.03 -18.59 -11.55
C GLN A 166 6.95 -18.70 -12.64
N PHE A 167 5.72 -18.24 -12.31
CA PHE A 167 4.64 -18.19 -13.30
C PHE A 167 4.97 -17.25 -14.46
N LEU A 168 5.52 -16.04 -14.20
CA LEU A 168 5.94 -15.12 -15.25
C LEU A 168 6.98 -15.75 -16.17
N GLN A 169 8.01 -16.40 -15.60
CA GLN A 169 9.04 -17.12 -16.36
C GLN A 169 8.42 -18.23 -17.22
N SER A 170 7.47 -19.01 -16.70
CA SER A 170 6.78 -20.06 -17.46
C SER A 170 5.99 -19.52 -18.66
N LYS A 171 5.65 -18.22 -18.65
CA LYS A 171 4.97 -17.50 -19.71
C LYS A 171 5.92 -16.69 -20.60
N GLY A 172 7.24 -16.84 -20.44
CA GLY A 172 8.24 -16.08 -21.19
C GLY A 172 8.26 -14.58 -20.83
N ARG A 173 7.75 -14.19 -19.65
CA ARG A 173 7.75 -12.82 -19.14
C ARG A 173 8.88 -12.62 -18.12
N ASN A 174 9.32 -11.36 -17.97
CA ASN A 174 10.36 -11.04 -17.00
C ASN A 174 9.83 -11.22 -15.56
N PRO A 175 10.56 -11.95 -14.69
CA PRO A 175 10.24 -12.08 -13.26
C PRO A 175 10.75 -10.85 -12.51
N ASP A 176 9.95 -9.79 -12.44
CA ASP A 176 10.33 -8.49 -11.92
C ASP A 176 9.64 -8.12 -10.60
N VAL A 177 8.93 -9.06 -9.99
CA VAL A 177 8.29 -8.81 -8.69
C VAL A 177 9.31 -8.92 -7.57
N ASN A 178 9.45 -7.84 -6.79
CA ASN A 178 10.33 -7.83 -5.63
C ASN A 178 9.82 -8.82 -4.56
N GLU A 179 10.72 -9.71 -4.09
CA GLU A 179 10.42 -10.68 -3.03
C GLU A 179 10.44 -10.03 -1.64
N GLU A 180 11.06 -8.86 -1.50
CA GLU A 180 11.05 -8.10 -0.27
C GLU A 180 9.86 -7.14 -0.24
N TRP A 181 8.95 -7.39 0.69
CA TRP A 181 7.65 -6.72 0.75
C TRP A 181 7.72 -5.18 0.83
N LEU A 182 8.58 -4.63 1.67
CA LEU A 182 8.65 -3.19 1.93
C LEU A 182 10.02 -2.60 1.54
N ALA A 183 10.73 -3.20 0.55
CA ALA A 183 12.05 -2.75 0.12
C ALA A 183 12.02 -2.09 -1.25
#